data_0f75b17df388f72afe3875eebcb81fc9
#
_entry.id   0f75b17df388f72afe3875eebcb81fc9
#
_cell.length_a   1.000
_cell.length_b   1.000
_cell.length_c   1.000
_cell.angle_alpha   90.00
_cell.angle_beta   90.00
_cell.angle_gamma   90.00
#
_symmetry.space_group_name_H-M   'P 1'
#
loop_
_entity.id
_entity.type
_entity.pdbx_description
1 polymer ?
#
loop_
_entity_poly.entity_id
_entity_poly.type
_entity_poly.pdbx_seq_one_letter_code
_entity_poly.pdbx_strand_id
1 'polypeptide(L)'
;SAETTAELMEKMEETLKTIPGLEAEISQPIQMRNNELLTGIKQDVAIKIFGDNLDVLTQQADKVSRMIKNVPGVSGIFIEEVSGLPQIQVKYNHERMAAYGVSVDEINRILETTFAGATAGAVYEGDKKFDIVLRLDPKNRNFESLQSLLIPLAGGESIPLSQLADVVYEPAPAQVSHENGARRIYVGFNVKGRDVQSTVKDIQTILDEKLKLPEGYYYNYGGEFENLQSATQRLLIVVPVA
;
A
#
# COMPACT_ATOMS: atom_id res chain seq x y z
N SER A 1 12.92 -36.70 1.60
CA SER A 1 11.63 -36.69 0.89
C SER A 1 10.56 -36.22 1.88
N ALA A 2 9.58 -35.47 1.44
CA ALA A 2 8.41 -35.11 2.23
C ALA A 2 7.22 -35.97 1.77
N GLU A 3 6.41 -36.45 2.71
CA GLU A 3 5.24 -37.30 2.39
C GLU A 3 3.97 -36.43 2.25
N THR A 4 3.96 -35.23 2.84
CA THR A 4 2.84 -34.30 2.76
C THR A 4 3.29 -32.91 2.33
N THR A 5 2.38 -32.12 1.77
CA THR A 5 2.63 -30.71 1.41
C THR A 5 3.04 -29.89 2.63
N ALA A 6 2.44 -30.15 3.79
CA ALA A 6 2.77 -29.47 5.05
C ALA A 6 4.22 -29.73 5.48
N GLU A 7 4.68 -30.99 5.43
CA GLU A 7 6.07 -31.35 5.74
C GLU A 7 7.07 -30.74 4.76
N LEU A 8 6.69 -30.65 3.47
CA LEU A 8 7.52 -30.00 2.46
C LEU A 8 7.66 -28.48 2.76
N MET A 9 6.56 -27.82 3.09
CA MET A 9 6.56 -26.40 3.43
C MET A 9 7.43 -26.11 4.66
N GLU A 10 7.35 -26.94 5.71
CA GLU A 10 8.16 -26.80 6.92
C GLU A 10 9.66 -26.91 6.61
N LYS A 11 10.06 -27.92 5.83
CA LYS A 11 11.46 -28.09 5.40
C LYS A 11 11.97 -26.93 4.54
N MET A 12 11.12 -26.41 3.68
CA MET A 12 11.45 -25.24 2.86
C MET A 12 11.62 -24.00 3.72
N GLU A 13 10.74 -23.76 4.70
CA GLU A 13 10.86 -22.64 5.65
C GLU A 13 12.14 -22.71 6.47
N GLU A 14 12.50 -23.90 6.98
CA GLU A 14 13.75 -24.09 7.70
C GLU A 14 14.97 -23.76 6.84
N THR A 15 14.94 -24.18 5.57
CA THR A 15 16.04 -23.88 4.63
C THR A 15 16.12 -22.38 4.34
N LEU A 16 14.99 -21.70 4.15
CA LEU A 16 14.95 -20.24 3.88
C LEU A 16 15.38 -19.41 5.08
N LYS A 17 15.10 -19.85 6.32
CA LYS A 17 15.58 -19.18 7.54
C LYS A 17 17.11 -19.16 7.67
N THR A 18 17.83 -20.02 6.96
CA THR A 18 19.30 -20.02 6.96
C THR A 18 19.91 -18.89 6.12
N ILE A 19 19.10 -18.20 5.30
CA ILE A 19 19.56 -17.11 4.43
C ILE A 19 19.42 -15.78 5.18
N PRO A 20 20.52 -15.10 5.56
CA PRO A 20 20.44 -13.84 6.29
C PRO A 20 19.76 -12.74 5.48
N GLY A 21 18.81 -12.04 6.09
CA GLY A 21 18.10 -10.91 5.46
C GLY A 21 16.96 -11.30 4.51
N LEU A 22 16.63 -12.60 4.41
CA LEU A 22 15.48 -13.06 3.65
C LEU A 22 14.30 -13.30 4.61
N GLU A 23 13.26 -12.51 4.49
CA GLU A 23 11.93 -12.79 5.04
C GLU A 23 11.11 -13.50 3.97
N ALA A 24 10.84 -14.79 4.16
CA ALA A 24 10.07 -15.60 3.21
C ALA A 24 8.94 -16.32 3.94
N GLU A 25 7.77 -16.28 3.34
CA GLU A 25 6.60 -17.03 3.78
C GLU A 25 6.20 -18.03 2.67
N ILE A 26 5.97 -19.28 3.07
CA ILE A 26 5.50 -20.31 2.16
C ILE A 26 4.03 -20.55 2.45
N SER A 27 3.19 -20.36 1.43
CA SER A 27 1.74 -20.55 1.52
C SER A 27 1.22 -21.34 0.31
N GLN A 28 0.01 -21.87 0.43
CA GLN A 28 -0.65 -22.54 -0.69
C GLN A 28 -1.38 -21.50 -1.54
N PRO A 29 -1.10 -21.41 -2.86
CA PRO A 29 -1.74 -20.42 -3.73
C PRO A 29 -3.27 -20.47 -3.74
N ILE A 30 -3.85 -21.69 -3.61
CA ILE A 30 -5.30 -21.88 -3.60
C ILE A 30 -5.91 -21.29 -2.30
N GLN A 31 -5.30 -21.52 -1.15
CA GLN A 31 -5.76 -20.99 0.13
C GLN A 31 -5.68 -19.46 0.14
N MET A 32 -4.55 -18.90 -0.29
CA MET A 32 -4.40 -17.45 -0.44
C MET A 32 -5.47 -16.84 -1.34
N ARG A 33 -5.76 -17.48 -2.48
CA ARG A 33 -6.79 -17.02 -3.40
C ARG A 33 -8.19 -17.08 -2.79
N ASN A 34 -8.50 -18.15 -2.09
CA ASN A 34 -9.79 -18.27 -1.40
C ASN A 34 -9.95 -17.18 -0.33
N ASN A 35 -8.93 -16.95 0.49
CA ASN A 35 -8.95 -15.90 1.51
C ASN A 35 -9.13 -14.52 0.85
N GLU A 36 -8.34 -14.22 -0.19
CA GLU A 36 -8.41 -12.96 -0.92
C GLU A 36 -9.81 -12.72 -1.54
N LEU A 37 -10.40 -13.75 -2.16
CA LEU A 37 -11.73 -13.64 -2.77
C LEU A 37 -12.86 -13.49 -1.76
N LEU A 38 -12.76 -14.16 -0.60
CA LEU A 38 -13.82 -14.17 0.41
C LEU A 38 -13.73 -12.98 1.35
N THR A 39 -12.53 -12.52 1.67
CA THR A 39 -12.30 -11.52 2.72
C THR A 39 -11.56 -10.27 2.23
N GLY A 40 -11.02 -10.29 1.01
CA GLY A 40 -10.14 -9.25 0.48
C GLY A 40 -8.73 -9.25 1.10
N ILE A 41 -8.40 -10.24 1.93
CA ILE A 41 -7.15 -10.35 2.70
C ILE A 41 -6.54 -11.71 2.45
N LYS A 42 -5.22 -11.77 2.24
CA LYS A 42 -4.51 -13.03 1.92
C LYS A 42 -4.26 -13.91 3.14
N GLN A 43 -4.11 -13.29 4.31
CA GLN A 43 -3.84 -13.95 5.59
C GLN A 43 -5.13 -14.51 6.22
N ASP A 44 -4.97 -15.51 7.12
CA ASP A 44 -6.08 -16.15 7.81
C ASP A 44 -6.85 -15.16 8.70
N VAL A 45 -6.10 -14.27 9.37
CA VAL A 45 -6.66 -13.24 10.25
C VAL A 45 -6.06 -11.88 9.94
N ALA A 46 -6.86 -10.84 10.03
CA ALA A 46 -6.40 -9.46 9.96
C ALA A 46 -6.95 -8.63 11.12
N ILE A 47 -6.10 -7.79 11.67
CA ILE A 47 -6.47 -6.72 12.60
C ILE A 47 -6.52 -5.44 11.78
N LYS A 48 -7.71 -4.95 11.51
CA LYS A 48 -7.98 -3.72 10.76
C LYS A 48 -8.00 -2.55 11.72
N ILE A 49 -7.18 -1.53 11.50
CA ILE A 49 -7.11 -0.32 12.31
C ILE A 49 -7.65 0.83 11.47
N PHE A 50 -8.59 1.58 12.03
CA PHE A 50 -9.29 2.68 11.36
C PHE A 50 -8.91 4.02 11.97
N GLY A 51 -8.82 5.06 11.12
CA GLY A 51 -8.51 6.43 11.55
C GLY A 51 -8.19 7.34 10.36
N ASP A 52 -8.05 8.64 10.63
CA ASP A 52 -7.95 9.65 9.58
C ASP A 52 -6.53 9.87 9.06
N ASN A 53 -5.51 9.70 9.90
CA ASN A 53 -4.11 10.00 9.56
C ASN A 53 -3.32 8.71 9.28
N LEU A 54 -2.73 8.63 8.07
CA LEU A 54 -1.97 7.45 7.62
C LEU A 54 -0.70 7.20 8.44
N ASP A 55 0.00 8.23 8.86
CA ASP A 55 1.22 8.08 9.65
C ASP A 55 0.91 7.48 11.03
N VAL A 56 -0.19 7.94 11.63
CA VAL A 56 -0.69 7.39 12.90
C VAL A 56 -1.13 5.94 12.71
N LEU A 57 -1.86 5.63 11.64
CA LEU A 57 -2.28 4.26 11.32
C LEU A 57 -1.07 3.33 11.17
N THR A 58 -0.04 3.75 10.44
CA THR A 58 1.20 2.98 10.26
C THR A 58 1.89 2.73 11.60
N GLN A 59 2.03 3.76 12.44
CA GLN A 59 2.60 3.62 13.78
C GLN A 59 1.80 2.65 14.68
N GLN A 60 0.47 2.67 14.60
CA GLN A 60 -0.36 1.74 15.35
C GLN A 60 -0.24 0.32 14.81
N ALA A 61 -0.20 0.14 13.48
CA ALA A 61 0.04 -1.16 12.86
C ALA A 61 1.37 -1.78 13.30
N ASP A 62 2.44 -0.98 13.34
CA ASP A 62 3.75 -1.40 13.85
C ASP A 62 3.71 -1.80 15.33
N LYS A 63 2.94 -1.09 16.16
CA LYS A 63 2.75 -1.45 17.57
C LYS A 63 2.02 -2.77 17.71
N VAL A 64 0.91 -2.94 16.96
CA VAL A 64 0.13 -4.18 16.95
C VAL A 64 1.00 -5.35 16.50
N SER A 65 1.74 -5.23 15.40
CA SER A 65 2.65 -6.26 14.90
C SER A 65 3.64 -6.71 15.98
N ARG A 66 4.27 -5.77 16.69
CA ARG A 66 5.20 -6.08 17.78
C ARG A 66 4.54 -6.76 18.98
N MET A 67 3.30 -6.39 19.31
CA MET A 67 2.56 -7.00 20.42
C MET A 67 2.16 -8.44 20.13
N ILE A 68 1.77 -8.75 18.88
CA ILE A 68 1.28 -10.09 18.52
C ILE A 68 2.40 -11.06 18.11
N LYS A 69 3.60 -10.57 17.81
CA LYS A 69 4.73 -11.36 17.26
C LYS A 69 5.07 -12.59 18.12
N ASN A 70 4.93 -12.49 19.43
CA ASN A 70 5.31 -13.55 20.37
C ASN A 70 4.11 -14.39 20.84
N VAL A 71 2.92 -14.20 20.27
CA VAL A 71 1.74 -14.99 20.62
C VAL A 71 1.87 -16.38 19.99
N PRO A 72 1.74 -17.47 20.77
CA PRO A 72 1.82 -18.82 20.24
C PRO A 72 0.77 -19.06 19.14
N GLY A 73 1.20 -19.59 18.02
CA GLY A 73 0.37 -19.83 16.84
C GLY A 73 0.43 -18.73 15.78
N VAL A 74 0.91 -17.54 16.11
CA VAL A 74 1.06 -16.45 15.12
C VAL A 74 2.28 -16.69 14.23
N SER A 75 2.08 -16.59 12.90
CA SER A 75 3.12 -16.71 11.89
C SER A 75 2.84 -15.77 10.72
N GLY A 76 3.88 -15.44 9.94
CA GLY A 76 3.72 -14.66 8.70
C GLY A 76 3.01 -13.32 8.91
N ILE A 77 3.50 -12.51 9.87
CA ILE A 77 2.91 -11.20 10.12
C ILE A 77 3.19 -10.30 8.91
N PHE A 78 2.14 -9.71 8.38
CA PHE A 78 2.17 -8.77 7.27
C PHE A 78 1.50 -7.46 7.68
N ILE A 79 2.14 -6.34 7.41
CA ILE A 79 1.54 -5.02 7.55
C ILE A 79 1.24 -4.50 6.16
N GLU A 80 0.01 -4.03 5.93
CA GLU A 80 -0.36 -3.40 4.66
C GLU A 80 0.56 -2.21 4.37
N GLU A 81 1.26 -2.26 3.23
CA GLU A 81 2.15 -1.17 2.84
C GLU A 81 1.35 0.03 2.38
N VAL A 82 1.44 1.11 3.15
CA VAL A 82 0.80 2.41 2.86
C VAL A 82 1.81 3.37 2.23
N SER A 83 3.10 3.21 2.56
CA SER A 83 4.19 4.01 2.00
C SER A 83 4.58 3.48 0.63
N GLY A 84 4.48 4.33 -0.38
CA GLY A 84 4.91 4.01 -1.74
C GLY A 84 6.36 4.37 -2.00
N LEU A 85 6.77 4.12 -3.23
CA LEU A 85 8.07 4.57 -3.71
C LEU A 85 8.16 6.09 -3.60
N PRO A 86 9.36 6.61 -3.26
CA PRO A 86 9.59 8.04 -3.27
C PRO A 86 9.23 8.63 -4.63
N GLN A 87 8.45 9.69 -4.62
CA GLN A 87 7.98 10.38 -5.81
C GLN A 87 8.52 11.80 -5.83
N ILE A 88 8.79 12.30 -7.03
CA ILE A 88 9.10 13.71 -7.24
C ILE A 88 7.78 14.46 -7.25
N GLN A 89 7.60 15.36 -6.30
CA GLN A 89 6.44 16.25 -6.23
C GLN A 89 6.83 17.66 -6.60
N VAL A 90 5.99 18.32 -7.39
CA VAL A 90 6.12 19.73 -7.75
C VAL A 90 5.08 20.52 -6.96
N LYS A 91 5.54 21.25 -5.93
CA LYS A 91 4.68 22.10 -5.08
C LYS A 91 4.66 23.52 -5.65
N TYR A 92 3.58 23.89 -6.31
CA TYR A 92 3.45 25.17 -6.99
C TYR A 92 3.38 26.32 -5.98
N ASN A 93 4.16 27.41 -6.26
CA ASN A 93 4.04 28.65 -5.53
C ASN A 93 3.17 29.63 -6.33
N HIS A 94 1.89 29.72 -5.96
CA HIS A 94 0.91 30.53 -6.67
C HIS A 94 1.24 32.02 -6.73
N GLU A 95 1.90 32.58 -5.71
CA GLU A 95 2.30 33.98 -5.68
C GLU A 95 3.39 34.25 -6.71
N ARG A 96 4.44 33.42 -6.76
CA ARG A 96 5.49 33.53 -7.77
C ARG A 96 4.93 33.34 -9.18
N MET A 97 4.07 32.33 -9.37
CA MET A 97 3.43 32.08 -10.66
C MET A 97 2.61 33.26 -11.14
N ALA A 98 1.83 33.88 -10.25
CA ALA A 98 1.05 35.08 -10.56
C ALA A 98 1.95 36.27 -10.96
N ALA A 99 3.09 36.46 -10.29
CA ALA A 99 4.04 37.52 -10.60
C ALA A 99 4.64 37.38 -12.01
N TYR A 100 4.84 36.12 -12.49
CA TYR A 100 5.35 35.85 -13.83
C TYR A 100 4.24 35.62 -14.88
N GLY A 101 2.97 35.65 -14.48
CA GLY A 101 1.83 35.45 -15.38
C GLY A 101 1.73 34.01 -15.94
N VAL A 102 2.20 33.01 -15.20
CA VAL A 102 2.23 31.61 -15.61
C VAL A 102 1.13 30.82 -14.89
N SER A 103 0.38 30.01 -15.62
CA SER A 103 -0.67 29.15 -15.07
C SER A 103 -0.14 27.76 -14.71
N VAL A 104 -0.83 27.06 -13.79
CA VAL A 104 -0.56 25.66 -13.44
C VAL A 104 -0.68 24.77 -14.66
N ASP A 105 -1.68 25.00 -15.51
CA ASP A 105 -1.93 24.19 -16.70
C ASP A 105 -0.80 24.29 -17.73
N GLU A 106 -0.19 25.46 -17.89
CA GLU A 106 0.98 25.63 -18.75
C GLU A 106 2.17 24.84 -18.25
N ILE A 107 2.45 24.92 -16.94
CA ILE A 107 3.54 24.14 -16.35
C ILE A 107 3.27 22.65 -16.49
N ASN A 108 2.06 22.19 -16.14
CA ASN A 108 1.69 20.77 -16.25
C ASN A 108 1.84 20.26 -17.68
N ARG A 109 1.41 21.00 -18.67
CA ARG A 109 1.54 20.61 -20.08
C ARG A 109 3.01 20.46 -20.50
N ILE A 110 3.89 21.35 -20.03
CA ILE A 110 5.32 21.26 -20.29
C ILE A 110 5.93 20.05 -19.60
N LEU A 111 5.58 19.82 -18.32
CA LEU A 111 6.02 18.67 -17.53
C LEU A 111 5.56 17.35 -18.18
N GLU A 112 4.31 17.26 -18.55
CA GLU A 112 3.75 16.09 -19.23
C GLU A 112 4.48 15.82 -20.55
N THR A 113 4.64 16.84 -21.39
CA THR A 113 5.32 16.70 -22.68
C THR A 113 6.77 16.27 -22.50
N THR A 114 7.49 16.83 -21.52
CA THR A 114 8.92 16.60 -21.34
C THR A 114 9.20 15.26 -20.65
N PHE A 115 8.42 14.86 -19.65
CA PHE A 115 8.67 13.66 -18.83
C PHE A 115 7.84 12.44 -19.25
N ALA A 116 6.54 12.59 -19.46
CA ALA A 116 5.68 11.51 -19.91
C ALA A 116 5.71 11.31 -21.41
N GLY A 117 5.77 12.42 -22.14
CA GLY A 117 5.72 12.49 -23.60
C GLY A 117 4.37 12.91 -24.13
N ALA A 118 4.37 13.74 -25.18
CA ALA A 118 3.17 14.13 -25.89
C ALA A 118 3.17 13.55 -27.31
N THR A 119 2.03 13.04 -27.74
CA THR A 119 1.86 12.55 -29.12
C THR A 119 1.78 13.74 -30.07
N ALA A 120 2.80 13.89 -30.91
CA ALA A 120 2.88 14.95 -31.91
C ALA A 120 2.19 14.59 -33.22
N GLY A 121 1.91 13.31 -33.44
CA GLY A 121 1.27 12.81 -34.67
C GLY A 121 1.34 11.31 -34.76
N ALA A 122 0.96 10.76 -35.90
CA ALA A 122 1.04 9.33 -36.20
C ALA A 122 1.52 9.06 -37.62
N VAL A 123 2.26 7.98 -37.78
CA VAL A 123 2.67 7.43 -39.10
C VAL A 123 1.89 6.13 -39.32
N TYR A 124 1.41 5.95 -40.54
CA TYR A 124 0.73 4.73 -40.96
C TYR A 124 1.64 3.94 -41.91
N GLU A 125 1.89 2.69 -41.60
CA GLU A 125 2.58 1.73 -42.46
C GLU A 125 1.61 0.58 -42.77
N GLY A 126 0.94 0.63 -43.91
CA GLY A 126 -0.15 -0.28 -44.23
C GLY A 126 -1.31 -0.13 -43.22
N ASP A 127 -1.70 -1.22 -42.55
CA ASP A 127 -2.77 -1.24 -41.54
C ASP A 127 -2.27 -0.91 -40.10
N LYS A 128 -0.98 -0.63 -39.93
CA LYS A 128 -0.39 -0.34 -38.62
C LYS A 128 -0.23 1.16 -38.41
N LYS A 129 -0.67 1.63 -37.24
CA LYS A 129 -0.51 3.00 -36.77
C LYS A 129 0.61 3.06 -35.72
N PHE A 130 1.56 3.99 -35.92
CA PHE A 130 2.65 4.29 -34.98
C PHE A 130 2.53 5.74 -34.53
N ASP A 131 2.44 5.96 -33.22
CA ASP A 131 2.37 7.31 -32.67
C ASP A 131 3.80 7.92 -32.60
N ILE A 132 3.91 9.17 -33.04
CA ILE A 132 5.14 9.97 -32.87
C ILE A 132 5.06 10.64 -31.53
N VAL A 133 5.94 10.27 -30.58
CA VAL A 133 5.94 10.82 -29.23
C VAL A 133 7.17 11.72 -29.03
N LEU A 134 6.91 12.97 -28.64
CA LEU A 134 7.94 13.93 -28.25
C LEU A 134 8.14 13.88 -26.73
N ARG A 135 9.38 13.64 -26.28
CA ARG A 135 9.76 13.66 -24.85
C ARG A 135 11.26 13.90 -24.68
N LEU A 136 11.69 14.25 -23.47
CA LEU A 136 13.11 14.35 -23.13
C LEU A 136 13.82 12.99 -23.22
N ASP A 137 15.11 13.05 -23.55
CA ASP A 137 15.97 11.87 -23.47
C ASP A 137 15.92 11.26 -22.05
N PRO A 138 15.91 9.92 -21.92
CA PRO A 138 15.90 9.25 -20.61
C PRO A 138 16.98 9.74 -19.63
N LYS A 139 18.16 10.11 -20.14
CA LYS A 139 19.26 10.63 -19.32
C LYS A 139 18.96 11.98 -18.67
N ASN A 140 18.07 12.76 -19.30
CA ASN A 140 17.69 14.11 -18.86
C ASN A 140 16.34 14.09 -18.08
N ARG A 141 15.81 12.92 -17.74
CA ARG A 141 14.59 12.79 -16.93
C ARG A 141 14.93 12.43 -15.49
N ASN A 142 15.59 13.35 -14.80
CA ASN A 142 15.99 13.23 -13.41
C ASN A 142 15.56 14.46 -12.60
N PHE A 143 15.81 14.43 -11.29
CA PHE A 143 15.41 15.48 -10.36
C PHE A 143 16.06 16.84 -10.69
N GLU A 144 17.36 16.87 -10.99
CA GLU A 144 18.09 18.09 -11.30
C GLU A 144 17.58 18.72 -12.61
N SER A 145 17.31 17.91 -13.62
CA SER A 145 16.73 18.37 -14.89
C SER A 145 15.32 18.95 -14.72
N LEU A 146 14.55 18.40 -13.78
CA LEU A 146 13.23 18.92 -13.47
C LEU A 146 13.31 20.30 -12.81
N GLN A 147 14.20 20.50 -11.83
CA GLN A 147 14.40 21.81 -11.19
C GLN A 147 14.86 22.89 -12.16
N SER A 148 15.72 22.53 -13.10
CA SER A 148 16.27 23.43 -14.11
C SER A 148 15.44 23.55 -15.38
N LEU A 149 14.29 22.86 -15.47
CA LEU A 149 13.42 22.90 -16.63
C LEU A 149 12.96 24.33 -16.91
N LEU A 150 13.22 24.80 -18.14
CA LEU A 150 12.85 26.16 -18.52
C LEU A 150 11.37 26.23 -18.89
N ILE A 151 10.69 27.16 -18.24
CA ILE A 151 9.28 27.49 -18.46
C ILE A 151 9.23 28.79 -19.27
N PRO A 152 8.70 28.80 -20.50
CA PRO A 152 8.59 29.99 -21.31
C PRO A 152 7.55 30.94 -20.74
N LEU A 153 7.86 32.26 -20.78
CA LEU A 153 6.96 33.33 -20.38
C LEU A 153 6.33 33.99 -21.62
N ALA A 154 5.23 34.68 -21.43
CA ALA A 154 4.53 35.42 -22.48
C ALA A 154 5.41 36.49 -23.19
N GLY A 155 6.45 37.02 -22.49
CA GLY A 155 7.42 37.96 -23.02
C GLY A 155 8.52 37.37 -23.89
N GLY A 156 8.56 36.06 -24.09
CA GLY A 156 9.62 35.33 -24.86
C GLY A 156 10.85 34.95 -24.01
N GLU A 157 10.91 35.36 -22.77
CA GLU A 157 11.92 34.91 -21.82
C GLU A 157 11.54 33.54 -21.26
N SER A 158 12.51 32.84 -20.63
CA SER A 158 12.27 31.57 -19.95
C SER A 158 12.90 31.58 -18.58
N ILE A 159 12.21 31.00 -17.61
CA ILE A 159 12.71 30.87 -16.22
C ILE A 159 12.72 29.41 -15.79
N PRO A 160 13.63 29.01 -14.91
CA PRO A 160 13.65 27.64 -14.40
C PRO A 160 12.42 27.37 -13.49
N LEU A 161 11.92 26.14 -13.54
CA LEU A 161 10.78 25.68 -12.73
C LEU A 161 11.00 25.95 -11.23
N SER A 162 12.22 25.84 -10.74
CA SER A 162 12.58 26.12 -9.34
C SER A 162 12.24 27.53 -8.86
N GLN A 163 12.03 28.50 -9.77
CA GLN A 163 11.52 29.83 -9.42
C GLN A 163 10.01 29.90 -9.27
N LEU A 164 9.27 28.92 -9.83
CA LEU A 164 7.81 28.88 -9.82
C LEU A 164 7.26 27.84 -8.83
N ALA A 165 8.05 26.81 -8.51
CA ALA A 165 7.64 25.69 -7.69
C ALA A 165 8.81 25.12 -6.89
N ASP A 166 8.48 24.51 -5.76
CA ASP A 166 9.43 23.73 -4.98
C ASP A 166 9.35 22.25 -5.43
N VAL A 167 10.45 21.74 -5.97
CA VAL A 167 10.55 20.35 -6.39
C VAL A 167 11.15 19.57 -5.23
N VAL A 168 10.39 18.63 -4.68
CA VAL A 168 10.77 17.82 -3.52
C VAL A 168 10.68 16.34 -3.82
N TYR A 169 11.49 15.56 -3.11
CA TYR A 169 11.49 14.11 -3.18
C TYR A 169 10.83 13.58 -1.91
N GLU A 170 9.57 13.22 -1.98
CA GLU A 170 8.79 12.77 -0.83
C GLU A 170 8.21 11.37 -1.08
N PRO A 171 8.15 10.51 -0.06
CA PRO A 171 7.40 9.27 -0.15
C PRO A 171 5.92 9.62 -0.33
N ALA A 172 5.32 9.09 -1.40
CA ALA A 172 3.88 9.19 -1.58
C ALA A 172 3.20 7.92 -1.07
N PRO A 173 1.95 7.99 -0.57
CA PRO A 173 1.21 6.78 -0.23
C PRO A 173 1.01 5.92 -1.49
N ALA A 174 1.43 4.64 -1.40
CA ALA A 174 1.26 3.68 -2.51
C ALA A 174 -0.21 3.32 -2.68
N GLN A 175 -0.89 3.14 -1.55
CA GLN A 175 -2.29 2.75 -1.49
C GLN A 175 -2.92 3.34 -0.23
N VAL A 176 -4.14 3.83 -0.36
CA VAL A 176 -4.96 4.26 0.77
C VAL A 176 -6.24 3.42 0.75
N SER A 177 -6.32 2.46 1.66
CA SER A 177 -7.47 1.57 1.76
C SER A 177 -8.58 2.21 2.58
N HIS A 178 -9.81 2.07 2.09
CA HIS A 178 -11.02 2.52 2.78
C HIS A 178 -11.99 1.36 2.95
N GLU A 179 -12.68 1.32 4.07
CA GLU A 179 -13.74 0.36 4.34
C GLU A 179 -14.87 1.08 5.09
N ASN A 180 -16.11 0.96 4.61
CA ASN A 180 -17.28 1.65 5.15
C ASN A 180 -17.11 3.18 5.29
N GLY A 181 -16.40 3.79 4.33
CA GLY A 181 -16.14 5.23 4.33
C GLY A 181 -15.00 5.69 5.26
N ALA A 182 -14.44 4.82 6.07
CA ALA A 182 -13.30 5.11 6.94
C ALA A 182 -11.99 4.61 6.33
N ARG A 183 -10.92 5.39 6.50
CA ARG A 183 -9.57 4.99 6.10
C ARG A 183 -9.05 3.90 7.02
N ARG A 184 -8.39 2.89 6.48
CA ARG A 184 -7.86 1.78 7.27
C ARG A 184 -6.45 1.34 6.85
N ILE A 185 -5.81 0.65 7.77
CA ILE A 185 -4.65 -0.22 7.54
C ILE A 185 -4.91 -1.55 8.22
N TYR A 186 -4.31 -2.64 7.74
CA TYR A 186 -4.43 -3.91 8.45
C TYR A 186 -3.08 -4.55 8.74
N VAL A 187 -3.06 -5.30 9.84
CA VAL A 187 -2.00 -6.23 10.22
C VAL A 187 -2.54 -7.63 10.04
N GLY A 188 -2.11 -8.30 8.98
CA GLY A 188 -2.48 -9.68 8.68
C GLY A 188 -1.51 -10.67 9.32
N PHE A 189 -1.99 -11.86 9.69
CA PHE A 189 -1.14 -12.97 10.13
C PHE A 189 -1.81 -14.31 9.86
N ASN A 190 -1.00 -15.35 9.78
CA ASN A 190 -1.46 -16.73 9.64
C ASN A 190 -1.35 -17.46 10.97
N VAL A 191 -2.17 -18.50 11.15
CA VAL A 191 -2.17 -19.31 12.37
C VAL A 191 -1.61 -20.69 12.07
N LYS A 192 -0.55 -21.10 12.80
CA LYS A 192 0.08 -22.42 12.66
C LYS A 192 0.12 -23.16 14.00
N GLY A 193 -0.18 -24.46 13.96
CA GLY A 193 -0.07 -25.37 15.11
C GLY A 193 -1.09 -25.12 16.23
N ARG A 194 -2.08 -24.25 16.00
CA ARG A 194 -3.13 -23.89 16.97
C ARG A 194 -4.40 -23.48 16.21
N ASP A 195 -5.56 -23.48 16.90
CA ASP A 195 -6.78 -23.00 16.29
C ASP A 195 -6.86 -21.46 16.26
N VAL A 196 -7.55 -20.95 15.24
CA VAL A 196 -7.68 -19.51 14.97
C VAL A 196 -8.40 -18.80 16.13
N GLN A 197 -9.46 -19.38 16.68
CA GLN A 197 -10.29 -18.74 17.68
C GLN A 197 -9.54 -18.49 19.00
N SER A 198 -8.79 -19.50 19.49
CA SER A 198 -7.99 -19.36 20.72
C SER A 198 -6.83 -18.39 20.52
N THR A 199 -6.21 -18.39 19.34
CA THR A 199 -5.12 -17.47 19.02
C THR A 199 -5.61 -16.02 18.99
N VAL A 200 -6.75 -15.77 18.34
CA VAL A 200 -7.36 -14.43 18.30
C VAL A 200 -7.79 -13.97 19.68
N LYS A 201 -8.32 -14.87 20.54
CA LYS A 201 -8.72 -14.52 21.91
C LYS A 201 -7.53 -14.07 22.76
N ASP A 202 -6.37 -14.73 22.64
CA ASP A 202 -5.15 -14.28 23.34
C ASP A 202 -4.69 -12.91 22.82
N ILE A 203 -4.76 -12.69 21.50
CA ILE A 203 -4.45 -11.41 20.90
C ILE A 203 -5.40 -10.32 21.39
N GLN A 204 -6.72 -10.59 21.45
CA GLN A 204 -7.71 -9.66 21.99
C GLN A 204 -7.33 -9.21 23.40
N THR A 205 -7.03 -10.16 24.27
CA THR A 205 -6.62 -9.87 25.66
C THR A 205 -5.39 -8.94 25.69
N ILE A 206 -4.38 -9.22 24.85
CA ILE A 206 -3.16 -8.41 24.80
C ILE A 206 -3.46 -7.00 24.27
N LEU A 207 -4.29 -6.88 23.23
CA LEU A 207 -4.60 -5.59 22.63
C LEU A 207 -5.50 -4.75 23.56
N ASP A 208 -6.50 -5.35 24.18
CA ASP A 208 -7.39 -4.65 25.12
C ASP A 208 -6.64 -4.10 26.34
N GLU A 209 -5.61 -4.83 26.82
CA GLU A 209 -4.78 -4.40 27.94
C GLU A 209 -3.74 -3.35 27.57
N LYS A 210 -3.11 -3.48 26.40
CA LYS A 210 -1.87 -2.74 26.07
C LYS A 210 -1.99 -1.75 24.94
N LEU A 211 -2.96 -1.92 24.03
CA LEU A 211 -3.10 -1.04 22.87
C LEU A 211 -3.95 0.18 23.25
N LYS A 212 -3.29 1.34 23.32
CA LYS A 212 -3.98 2.63 23.51
C LYS A 212 -4.02 3.33 22.17
N LEU A 213 -5.19 3.35 21.55
CA LEU A 213 -5.43 4.10 20.32
C LEU A 213 -5.77 5.57 20.66
N PRO A 214 -5.38 6.52 19.80
CA PRO A 214 -5.81 7.90 19.89
C PRO A 214 -7.33 8.03 19.76
N GLU A 215 -7.88 9.17 20.16
CA GLU A 215 -9.31 9.49 19.98
C GLU A 215 -9.69 9.44 18.49
N GLY A 216 -10.83 8.83 18.17
CA GLY A 216 -11.30 8.63 16.80
C GLY A 216 -10.70 7.41 16.08
N TYR A 217 -9.75 6.70 16.71
CA TYR A 217 -9.20 5.46 16.17
C TYR A 217 -9.79 4.23 16.85
N TYR A 218 -10.05 3.20 16.06
CA TYR A 218 -10.55 1.92 16.58
C TYR A 218 -9.99 0.77 15.73
N TYR A 219 -10.10 -0.44 16.24
CA TYR A 219 -9.71 -1.64 15.49
C TYR A 219 -10.85 -2.66 15.43
N ASN A 220 -10.80 -3.52 14.41
CA ASN A 220 -11.71 -4.63 14.21
C ASN A 220 -10.94 -5.83 13.64
N TYR A 221 -11.53 -7.01 13.73
CA TYR A 221 -10.98 -8.22 13.15
C TYR A 221 -11.61 -8.52 11.80
N GLY A 222 -10.82 -9.03 10.87
CA GLY A 222 -11.22 -9.47 9.54
C GLY A 222 -10.61 -10.81 9.17
N GLY A 223 -10.83 -11.25 7.94
CA GLY A 223 -10.34 -12.53 7.44
C GLY A 223 -11.30 -13.68 7.76
N GLU A 224 -10.77 -14.91 7.81
CA GLU A 224 -11.56 -16.10 8.15
C GLU A 224 -12.24 -16.00 9.51
N PHE A 225 -11.63 -15.32 10.46
CA PHE A 225 -12.18 -15.12 11.80
C PHE A 225 -13.51 -14.36 11.77
N GLU A 226 -13.65 -13.34 10.94
CA GLU A 226 -14.91 -12.59 10.78
C GLU A 226 -16.04 -13.52 10.28
N ASN A 227 -15.72 -14.39 9.32
CA ASN A 227 -16.66 -15.36 8.77
C ASN A 227 -17.06 -16.42 9.82
N LEU A 228 -16.10 -16.93 10.60
CA LEU A 228 -16.36 -17.86 11.69
C LEU A 228 -17.27 -17.25 12.78
N GLN A 229 -17.01 -16.02 13.16
CA GLN A 229 -17.82 -15.31 14.15
C GLN A 229 -19.24 -15.08 13.64
N SER A 230 -19.40 -14.65 12.39
CA SER A 230 -20.72 -14.46 11.75
C SER A 230 -21.48 -15.77 11.62
N ALA A 231 -20.82 -16.86 11.24
CA ALA A 231 -21.43 -18.19 11.15
C ALA A 231 -21.87 -18.71 12.53
N THR A 232 -21.02 -18.54 13.55
CA THR A 232 -21.33 -18.94 14.93
C THR A 232 -22.53 -18.17 15.49
N GLN A 233 -22.60 -16.86 15.27
CA GLN A 233 -23.75 -16.05 15.70
C GLN A 233 -25.05 -16.49 15.01
N ARG A 234 -25.02 -16.78 13.71
CA ARG A 234 -26.19 -17.28 12.97
C ARG A 234 -26.65 -18.63 13.50
N LEU A 235 -25.73 -19.55 13.78
CA LEU A 235 -26.05 -20.86 14.35
C LEU A 235 -26.68 -20.75 15.77
N LEU A 236 -26.18 -19.85 16.62
CA LEU A 236 -26.72 -19.60 17.96
C LEU A 236 -28.15 -19.07 17.92
N ILE A 237 -28.56 -18.42 16.84
CA ILE A 237 -29.94 -17.94 16.65
C ILE A 237 -30.83 -19.06 16.06
N VAL A 238 -30.33 -19.76 15.05
CA VAL A 238 -31.12 -20.73 14.26
C VAL A 238 -31.37 -22.02 15.07
N VAL A 239 -30.35 -22.54 15.77
CA VAL A 239 -30.45 -23.80 16.52
C VAL A 239 -31.51 -23.78 17.65
N PRO A 240 -31.65 -22.70 18.46
CA PRO A 240 -32.72 -22.64 19.49
C PRO A 240 -34.13 -22.44 18.91
N VAL A 241 -34.24 -21.97 17.65
CA VAL A 241 -35.53 -21.67 17.00
C VAL A 241 -36.05 -22.86 16.18
N ALA A 242 -35.16 -23.80 15.82
CA ALA A 242 -35.48 -25.03 15.09
C ALA A 242 -35.85 -26.18 16.06
#